data_cefc372176d57a841bfa8719a6fd6bf3
#
_entry.id   cefc372176d57a841bfa8719a6fd6bf3
#
_cell.length_a   1.000
_cell.length_b   1.000
_cell.length_c   1.000
_cell.angle_alpha   90.00
_cell.angle_beta   90.00
_cell.angle_gamma   90.00
#
_symmetry.space_group_name_H-M   'P 1'
#
loop_
_entity.id
_entity.type
_entity.pdbx_description
1 polymer ?
#
loop_
_entity_poly.entity_id
_entity_poly.type
_entity_poly.pdbx_seq_one_letter_code
_entity_poly.pdbx_strand_id
1 'polypeptide(L)'
;MHPMLNVAVKAARRAGRIITRASIDLDTIKVSRKQQNDFVTEVDRASEEAIIETLRTAYPAHLILAEESGLTAGPQARPLEPAATVMRSPAQSAAVSQADHVWIIDPLDGTTNFIHGLPQYCISIALMERGVVTQALVYDPNRDELFTATKGAGAFLNDRRVRVTRRAKLDEAMIGTGFPYRKIDELDRYMAIFKLVTQRTGAIRRPGAAALDLAYVACGRYDAFFEMGLSPWDVAAGALLVTEAGGLIGDFSGDANHVFGDEVAAGTPKVFAALLPLLKARQ
;
A
#
# COMPACT_ATOMS: atom_id res chain seq x y z
N MET A 1 8.62 -19.45 5.29
CA MET A 1 8.61 -18.05 4.80
C MET A 1 9.81 -17.84 3.89
N HIS A 2 9.68 -17.07 2.80
CA HIS A 2 10.78 -16.79 1.86
C HIS A 2 11.92 -16.02 2.56
N PRO A 3 13.21 -16.28 2.28
CA PRO A 3 14.34 -15.61 2.97
C PRO A 3 14.26 -14.07 2.89
N MET A 4 13.93 -13.49 1.73
CA MET A 4 13.80 -12.05 1.56
C MET A 4 12.62 -11.50 2.38
N LEU A 5 11.51 -12.22 2.45
CA LEU A 5 10.37 -11.82 3.29
C LEU A 5 10.72 -11.85 4.79
N ASN A 6 11.55 -12.78 5.25
CA ASN A 6 12.04 -12.79 6.64
C ASN A 6 12.84 -11.52 6.99
N VAL A 7 13.67 -11.03 6.05
CA VAL A 7 14.41 -9.77 6.24
C VAL A 7 13.44 -8.58 6.27
N ALA A 8 12.43 -8.55 5.39
CA ALA A 8 11.38 -7.53 5.41
C ALA A 8 10.58 -7.53 6.73
N VAL A 9 10.25 -8.71 7.28
CA VAL A 9 9.61 -8.83 8.61
C VAL A 9 10.47 -8.24 9.71
N LYS A 10 11.79 -8.53 9.71
CA LYS A 10 12.74 -7.95 10.67
C LYS A 10 12.78 -6.43 10.55
N ALA A 11 12.80 -5.89 9.32
CA ALA A 11 12.79 -4.46 9.04
C ALA A 11 11.51 -3.80 9.56
N ALA A 12 10.33 -4.34 9.20
CA ALA A 12 9.04 -3.82 9.62
C ALA A 12 8.85 -3.84 11.14
N ARG A 13 9.28 -4.90 11.83
CA ARG A 13 9.21 -4.95 13.29
C ARG A 13 10.16 -3.96 13.98
N ARG A 14 11.31 -3.65 13.34
CA ARG A 14 12.22 -2.60 13.83
C ARG A 14 11.56 -1.22 13.70
N ALA A 15 11.01 -0.90 12.54
CA ALA A 15 10.28 0.36 12.31
C ALA A 15 9.02 0.45 13.18
N GLY A 16 8.25 -0.62 13.31
CA GLY A 16 7.06 -0.65 14.18
C GLY A 16 7.38 -0.30 15.64
N ARG A 17 8.53 -0.71 16.17
CA ARG A 17 8.96 -0.29 17.52
C ARG A 17 9.24 1.22 17.61
N ILE A 18 9.78 1.83 16.55
CA ILE A 18 9.98 3.29 16.47
C ILE A 18 8.61 3.99 16.52
N ILE A 19 7.69 3.56 15.66
CA ILE A 19 6.33 4.11 15.57
C ILE A 19 5.59 3.96 16.90
N THR A 20 5.56 2.75 17.48
CA THR A 20 4.86 2.50 18.75
C THR A 20 5.46 3.30 19.91
N ARG A 21 6.78 3.48 19.94
CA ARG A 21 7.42 4.33 20.97
C ARG A 21 7.02 5.79 20.80
N ALA A 22 7.01 6.29 19.58
CA ALA A 22 6.65 7.67 19.28
C ALA A 22 5.17 7.96 19.54
N SER A 23 4.27 6.98 19.35
CA SER A 23 2.84 7.14 19.57
C SER A 23 2.45 7.34 21.05
N ILE A 24 3.38 7.15 21.99
CA ILE A 24 3.14 7.37 23.44
C ILE A 24 3.11 8.87 23.77
N ASP A 25 3.85 9.71 23.02
CA ASP A 25 3.95 11.15 23.27
C ASP A 25 3.96 11.92 21.94
N LEU A 26 2.78 12.06 21.36
CA LEU A 26 2.59 12.68 20.04
C LEU A 26 2.88 14.19 20.04
N ASP A 27 2.74 14.87 21.18
CA ASP A 27 2.95 16.31 21.29
C ASP A 27 4.42 16.71 21.07
N THR A 28 5.35 15.78 21.23
CA THR A 28 6.79 16.03 21.04
C THR A 28 7.25 15.84 19.60
N ILE A 29 6.40 15.29 18.74
CA ILE A 29 6.76 14.89 17.36
C ILE A 29 6.81 16.12 16.44
N LYS A 30 7.91 16.25 15.71
CA LYS A 30 8.04 17.29 14.69
C LYS A 30 7.30 16.89 13.43
N VAL A 31 6.27 17.67 13.09
CA VAL A 31 5.46 17.49 11.88
C VAL A 31 5.91 18.51 10.84
N SER A 32 6.13 18.06 9.62
CA SER A 32 6.38 18.90 8.44
C SER A 32 5.30 18.64 7.39
N ARG A 33 5.04 19.62 6.54
CA ARG A 33 4.05 19.51 5.46
C ARG A 33 4.79 19.39 4.13
N LYS A 34 4.54 18.29 3.38
CA LYS A 34 5.08 18.09 2.03
C LYS A 34 4.31 18.95 1.02
N GLN A 35 2.98 18.86 1.07
CA GLN A 35 2.02 19.65 0.27
C GLN A 35 0.69 19.74 1.02
N GLN A 36 -0.35 20.30 0.36
CA GLN A 36 -1.67 20.38 1.00
C GLN A 36 -2.19 18.98 1.32
N ASN A 37 -2.57 18.75 2.59
CA ASN A 37 -3.05 17.47 3.12
C ASN A 37 -2.04 16.30 3.01
N ASP A 38 -0.74 16.60 2.89
CA ASP A 38 0.32 15.60 2.84
C ASP A 38 1.37 15.96 3.89
N PHE A 39 1.48 15.12 4.93
CA PHE A 39 2.33 15.36 6.10
C PHE A 39 3.44 14.31 6.18
N VAL A 40 4.54 14.71 6.78
CA VAL A 40 5.64 13.82 7.16
C VAL A 40 6.11 14.18 8.55
N THR A 41 6.46 13.18 9.32
CA THR A 41 7.05 13.36 10.64
C THR A 41 8.50 12.86 10.67
N GLU A 42 9.22 13.18 11.74
CA GLU A 42 10.53 12.58 11.98
C GLU A 42 10.43 11.05 12.19
N VAL A 43 9.24 10.56 12.55
CA VAL A 43 8.95 9.13 12.75
C VAL A 43 8.91 8.39 11.42
N ASP A 44 8.29 8.97 10.37
CA ASP A 44 8.31 8.41 9.00
C ASP A 44 9.75 8.21 8.52
N ARG A 45 10.57 9.26 8.66
CA ARG A 45 11.97 9.23 8.23
C ARG A 45 12.81 8.23 9.03
N ALA A 46 12.66 8.21 10.35
CA ALA A 46 13.38 7.25 11.20
C ALA A 46 12.96 5.79 10.93
N SER A 47 11.67 5.58 10.63
CA SER A 47 11.13 4.27 10.24
C SER A 47 11.67 3.84 8.89
N GLU A 48 11.67 4.74 7.90
CA GLU A 48 12.23 4.48 6.56
C GLU A 48 13.72 4.14 6.65
N GLU A 49 14.52 4.93 7.37
CA GLU A 49 15.94 4.68 7.55
C GLU A 49 16.22 3.31 8.17
N ALA A 50 15.45 2.93 9.21
CA ALA A 50 15.57 1.63 9.86
C ALA A 50 15.24 0.45 8.92
N ILE A 51 14.22 0.63 8.04
CA ILE A 51 13.86 -0.36 7.03
C ILE A 51 14.98 -0.46 5.98
N ILE A 52 15.41 0.67 5.41
CA ILE A 52 16.44 0.74 4.37
C ILE A 52 17.76 0.14 4.85
N GLU A 53 18.21 0.51 6.05
CA GLU A 53 19.44 -0.03 6.64
C GLU A 53 19.37 -1.56 6.76
N THR A 54 18.25 -2.09 7.23
CA THR A 54 18.05 -3.54 7.40
C THR A 54 18.05 -4.26 6.05
N LEU A 55 17.39 -3.71 5.04
CA LEU A 55 17.33 -4.30 3.70
C LEU A 55 18.67 -4.20 2.97
N ARG A 56 19.36 -3.06 3.02
CA ARG A 56 20.66 -2.86 2.37
C ARG A 56 21.77 -3.70 2.98
N THR A 57 21.72 -3.94 4.29
CA THR A 57 22.67 -4.85 4.96
C THR A 57 22.58 -6.26 4.40
N ALA A 58 21.35 -6.73 4.11
CA ALA A 58 21.14 -8.07 3.57
C ALA A 58 21.27 -8.13 2.02
N TYR A 59 20.87 -7.05 1.33
CA TYR A 59 20.75 -6.99 -0.14
C TYR A 59 21.32 -5.67 -0.69
N PRO A 60 22.66 -5.47 -0.65
CA PRO A 60 23.27 -4.19 -1.02
C PRO A 60 23.19 -3.84 -2.51
N ALA A 61 22.83 -4.79 -3.37
CA ALA A 61 22.64 -4.57 -4.81
C ALA A 61 21.20 -4.20 -5.22
N HIS A 62 20.23 -4.31 -4.29
CA HIS A 62 18.84 -4.03 -4.62
C HIS A 62 18.57 -2.52 -4.68
N LEU A 63 17.64 -2.13 -5.57
CA LEU A 63 17.06 -0.79 -5.57
C LEU A 63 16.02 -0.67 -4.46
N ILE A 64 15.77 0.56 -4.03
CA ILE A 64 14.72 0.91 -3.07
C ILE A 64 13.93 2.07 -3.63
N LEU A 65 12.62 1.90 -3.74
CA LEU A 65 11.63 2.94 -3.99
C LEU A 65 10.84 3.15 -2.69
N ALA A 66 11.09 4.26 -2.02
CA ALA A 66 10.45 4.58 -0.74
C ALA A 66 9.74 5.94 -0.81
N GLU A 67 8.76 6.14 0.07
CA GLU A 67 7.93 7.34 0.06
C GLU A 67 8.73 8.62 0.33
N GLU A 68 9.66 8.58 1.31
CA GLU A 68 10.37 9.78 1.75
C GLU A 68 11.63 10.06 0.91
N SER A 69 12.40 9.02 0.60
CA SER A 69 13.68 9.14 -0.12
C SER A 69 13.59 8.91 -1.63
N GLY A 70 12.44 8.47 -2.14
CA GLY A 70 12.26 8.15 -3.56
C GLY A 70 13.02 6.91 -4.01
N LEU A 71 13.39 6.87 -5.30
CA LEU A 71 14.18 5.77 -5.86
C LEU A 71 15.66 5.95 -5.59
N THR A 72 16.25 5.00 -4.88
CA THR A 72 17.66 5.02 -4.50
C THR A 72 18.35 3.69 -4.85
N ALA A 73 19.59 3.78 -5.29
CA ALA A 73 20.44 2.62 -5.54
C ALA A 73 21.16 2.17 -4.26
N GLY A 74 21.32 0.88 -4.08
CA GLY A 74 22.21 0.34 -3.05
C GLY A 74 23.69 0.54 -3.41
N PRO A 75 24.62 0.43 -2.46
CA PRO A 75 26.04 0.69 -2.69
C PRO A 75 26.70 -0.25 -3.72
N GLN A 76 26.09 -1.39 -3.99
CA GLN A 76 26.54 -2.37 -5.00
C GLN A 76 25.58 -2.45 -6.21
N ALA A 77 24.58 -1.59 -6.27
CA ALA A 77 23.65 -1.52 -7.41
C ALA A 77 24.25 -0.71 -8.56
N ARG A 78 23.72 -0.93 -9.78
CA ARG A 78 24.01 -0.06 -10.92
C ARG A 78 23.54 1.38 -10.62
N PRO A 79 24.32 2.41 -10.93
CA PRO A 79 23.90 3.79 -10.77
C PRO A 79 22.60 4.09 -11.56
N LEU A 80 21.74 4.91 -10.96
CA LEU A 80 20.50 5.34 -11.58
C LEU A 80 20.75 6.53 -12.53
N GLU A 81 20.03 6.54 -13.64
CA GLU A 81 19.98 7.74 -14.51
C GLU A 81 19.26 8.89 -13.77
N PRO A 82 19.68 10.14 -13.93
CA PRO A 82 19.08 11.29 -13.21
C PRO A 82 17.55 11.38 -13.40
N ALA A 83 17.04 11.11 -14.60
CA ALA A 83 15.60 11.14 -14.86
C ALA A 83 14.80 10.07 -14.06
N ALA A 84 15.42 8.96 -13.69
CA ALA A 84 14.79 7.92 -12.89
C ALA A 84 14.68 8.27 -11.40
N THR A 85 15.42 9.28 -10.93
CA THR A 85 15.33 9.76 -9.54
C THR A 85 14.19 10.76 -9.34
N VAL A 86 13.58 11.25 -10.44
CA VAL A 86 12.41 12.14 -10.37
C VAL A 86 11.18 11.35 -9.98
N MET A 87 10.54 11.76 -8.89
CA MET A 87 9.38 11.09 -8.31
C MET A 87 8.23 10.99 -9.33
N ARG A 88 7.65 9.80 -9.45
CA ARG A 88 6.51 9.49 -10.33
C ARG A 88 6.75 9.80 -11.81
N SER A 89 8.01 9.83 -12.25
CA SER A 89 8.32 10.01 -13.68
C SER A 89 8.15 8.68 -14.45
N PRO A 90 7.86 8.73 -15.77
CA PRO A 90 7.89 7.54 -16.61
C PRO A 90 9.25 6.82 -16.57
N ALA A 91 10.35 7.57 -16.46
CA ALA A 91 11.70 7.01 -16.33
C ALA A 91 11.88 6.26 -15.01
N GLN A 92 11.32 6.74 -13.90
CA GLN A 92 11.31 6.04 -12.63
C GLN A 92 10.55 4.73 -12.73
N SER A 93 9.31 4.75 -13.26
CA SER A 93 8.50 3.55 -13.43
C SER A 93 9.20 2.52 -14.33
N ALA A 94 9.84 2.96 -15.41
CA ALA A 94 10.61 2.09 -16.28
C ALA A 94 11.83 1.47 -15.58
N ALA A 95 12.60 2.29 -14.82
CA ALA A 95 13.75 1.81 -14.06
C ALA A 95 13.36 0.77 -13.01
N VAL A 96 12.25 0.99 -12.30
CA VAL A 96 11.70 0.05 -11.32
C VAL A 96 11.26 -1.25 -11.98
N SER A 97 10.52 -1.16 -13.09
CA SER A 97 9.99 -2.36 -13.79
C SER A 97 11.07 -3.21 -14.45
N GLN A 98 12.20 -2.60 -14.85
CA GLN A 98 13.32 -3.29 -15.51
C GLN A 98 14.38 -3.81 -14.54
N ALA A 99 14.38 -3.35 -13.30
CA ALA A 99 15.35 -3.78 -12.31
C ALA A 99 15.15 -5.23 -11.89
N ASP A 100 16.26 -5.94 -11.60
CA ASP A 100 16.17 -7.31 -11.10
C ASP A 100 15.44 -7.40 -9.76
N HIS A 101 15.73 -6.44 -8.84
CA HIS A 101 15.10 -6.40 -7.51
C HIS A 101 14.89 -4.96 -7.05
N VAL A 102 13.67 -4.61 -6.66
CA VAL A 102 13.31 -3.31 -6.07
C VAL A 102 12.44 -3.54 -4.85
N TRP A 103 12.85 -2.98 -3.71
CA TRP A 103 11.98 -2.87 -2.54
C TRP A 103 11.12 -1.61 -2.69
N ILE A 104 9.81 -1.76 -2.51
CA ILE A 104 8.84 -0.67 -2.54
C ILE A 104 8.32 -0.51 -1.12
N ILE A 105 8.48 0.69 -0.52
CA ILE A 105 8.34 0.90 0.92
C ILE A 105 7.48 2.11 1.21
N ASP A 106 6.46 1.94 2.05
CA ASP A 106 5.82 2.99 2.82
C ASP A 106 6.20 2.77 4.30
N PRO A 107 6.95 3.68 4.92
CA PRO A 107 7.38 3.52 6.31
C PRO A 107 6.25 3.73 7.33
N LEU A 108 5.20 4.50 6.96
CA LEU A 108 4.07 4.83 7.83
C LEU A 108 2.84 5.26 7.00
N ASP A 109 2.18 4.29 6.33
CA ASP A 109 0.89 4.55 5.68
C ASP A 109 -0.16 4.95 6.73
N GLY A 110 -0.77 6.12 6.53
CA GLY A 110 -1.69 6.73 7.49
C GLY A 110 -1.03 7.74 8.42
N THR A 111 -0.01 8.49 7.97
CA THR A 111 0.69 9.53 8.75
C THR A 111 -0.27 10.53 9.40
N THR A 112 -1.33 10.96 8.70
CA THR A 112 -2.36 11.84 9.27
C THR A 112 -3.05 11.20 10.48
N ASN A 113 -3.42 9.91 10.39
CA ASN A 113 -4.00 9.18 11.52
C ASN A 113 -3.03 9.10 12.69
N PHE A 114 -1.77 8.81 12.41
CA PHE A 114 -0.71 8.76 13.42
C PHE A 114 -0.57 10.09 14.17
N ILE A 115 -0.47 11.22 13.46
CA ILE A 115 -0.35 12.55 14.04
C ILE A 115 -1.54 12.88 14.98
N HIS A 116 -2.74 12.41 14.63
CA HIS A 116 -3.96 12.63 15.42
C HIS A 116 -4.21 11.56 16.49
N GLY A 117 -3.29 10.61 16.69
CA GLY A 117 -3.45 9.54 17.67
C GLY A 117 -4.53 8.51 17.32
N LEU A 118 -4.97 8.47 16.06
CA LEU A 118 -5.91 7.45 15.58
C LEU A 118 -5.13 6.18 15.20
N PRO A 119 -5.34 5.02 15.89
CA PRO A 119 -4.53 3.82 15.71
C PRO A 119 -4.93 3.06 14.44
N GLN A 120 -4.81 3.71 13.29
CA GLN A 120 -5.13 3.19 11.97
C GLN A 120 -4.04 3.63 11.00
N TYR A 121 -2.90 2.94 11.07
CA TYR A 121 -1.71 3.13 10.25
C TYR A 121 -0.89 1.84 10.20
N CYS A 122 -0.03 1.70 9.18
CA CYS A 122 0.78 0.50 9.02
C CYS A 122 2.10 0.80 8.31
N ILE A 123 2.95 -0.21 8.24
CA ILE A 123 4.15 -0.27 7.40
C ILE A 123 3.83 -1.16 6.21
N SER A 124 4.16 -0.70 5.00
CA SER A 124 4.00 -1.47 3.76
C SER A 124 5.37 -1.72 3.12
N ILE A 125 5.70 -2.98 2.83
CA ILE A 125 6.94 -3.38 2.16
C ILE A 125 6.62 -4.43 1.11
N ALA A 126 7.01 -4.15 -0.15
CA ALA A 126 6.93 -5.12 -1.23
C ALA A 126 8.31 -5.33 -1.87
N LEU A 127 8.56 -6.53 -2.38
CA LEU A 127 9.68 -6.81 -3.28
C LEU A 127 9.13 -7.04 -4.69
N MET A 128 9.60 -6.24 -5.62
CA MET A 128 9.35 -6.40 -7.05
C MET A 128 10.60 -6.98 -7.71
N GLU A 129 10.42 -8.04 -8.48
CA GLU A 129 11.47 -8.72 -9.25
C GLU A 129 11.09 -8.65 -10.73
N ARG A 130 11.89 -7.92 -11.54
CA ARG A 130 11.65 -7.77 -12.99
C ARG A 130 10.20 -7.36 -13.31
N GLY A 131 9.72 -6.34 -12.64
CA GLY A 131 8.37 -5.80 -12.84
C GLY A 131 7.23 -6.58 -12.19
N VAL A 132 7.52 -7.66 -11.46
CA VAL A 132 6.50 -8.49 -10.79
C VAL A 132 6.68 -8.45 -9.28
N VAL A 133 5.65 -8.09 -8.53
CA VAL A 133 5.68 -8.17 -7.05
C VAL A 133 5.66 -9.64 -6.63
N THR A 134 6.68 -10.07 -5.88
CA THR A 134 6.88 -11.47 -5.48
C THR A 134 6.79 -11.69 -3.98
N GLN A 135 7.08 -10.66 -3.18
CA GLN A 135 6.93 -10.69 -1.73
C GLN A 135 6.16 -9.47 -1.27
N ALA A 136 5.31 -9.62 -0.29
CA ALA A 136 4.53 -8.55 0.31
C ALA A 136 4.44 -8.68 1.82
N LEU A 137 4.47 -7.52 2.48
CA LEU A 137 4.28 -7.38 3.91
C LEU A 137 3.50 -6.09 4.17
N VAL A 138 2.45 -6.19 4.99
CA VAL A 138 1.80 -5.05 5.64
C VAL A 138 1.77 -5.35 7.14
N TYR A 139 2.28 -4.42 7.96
CA TYR A 139 2.37 -4.59 9.41
C TYR A 139 1.66 -3.46 10.14
N ASP A 140 0.60 -3.80 10.85
CA ASP A 140 -0.09 -2.91 11.80
C ASP A 140 0.57 -3.04 13.18
N PRO A 141 1.33 -2.03 13.65
CA PRO A 141 2.02 -2.10 14.92
C PRO A 141 1.09 -1.91 16.13
N ASN A 142 -0.13 -1.37 15.93
CA ASN A 142 -1.09 -1.16 17.01
C ASN A 142 -1.77 -2.46 17.43
N ARG A 143 -2.05 -3.34 16.44
CA ARG A 143 -2.72 -4.63 16.67
C ARG A 143 -1.76 -5.81 16.68
N ASP A 144 -0.46 -5.57 16.40
CA ASP A 144 0.56 -6.58 16.11
C ASP A 144 0.07 -7.58 15.03
N GLU A 145 -0.53 -7.04 13.98
CA GLU A 145 -1.03 -7.82 12.85
C GLU A 145 -0.04 -7.76 11.68
N LEU A 146 0.54 -8.90 11.37
CA LEU A 146 1.49 -9.07 10.29
C LEU A 146 0.84 -9.80 9.12
N PHE A 147 0.54 -9.07 8.05
CA PHE A 147 0.04 -9.62 6.80
C PHE A 147 1.24 -9.90 5.90
N THR A 148 1.32 -11.09 5.34
CA THR A 148 2.42 -11.49 4.45
C THR A 148 1.91 -12.28 3.26
N ALA A 149 2.55 -12.12 2.09
CA ALA A 149 2.33 -12.97 0.95
C ALA A 149 3.63 -13.23 0.18
N THR A 150 3.72 -14.42 -0.39
CA THR A 150 4.72 -14.79 -1.40
C THR A 150 3.96 -15.26 -2.62
N LYS A 151 4.33 -14.75 -3.80
CA LYS A 151 3.69 -15.12 -5.07
C LYS A 151 3.62 -16.64 -5.24
N GLY A 152 2.40 -17.16 -5.45
CA GLY A 152 2.13 -18.59 -5.59
C GLY A 152 2.05 -19.37 -4.28
N ALA A 153 2.30 -18.75 -3.10
CA ALA A 153 2.28 -19.45 -1.82
C ALA A 153 1.08 -19.10 -0.93
N GLY A 154 0.34 -18.06 -1.29
CA GLY A 154 -0.83 -17.58 -0.57
C GLY A 154 -0.55 -16.42 0.38
N ALA A 155 -1.61 -15.86 0.96
CA ALA A 155 -1.56 -14.77 1.93
C ALA A 155 -1.81 -15.27 3.35
N PHE A 156 -1.17 -14.62 4.33
CA PHE A 156 -1.19 -15.00 5.73
C PHE A 156 -1.36 -13.78 6.63
N LEU A 157 -2.07 -13.94 7.73
CA LEU A 157 -2.13 -13.02 8.88
C LEU A 157 -1.59 -13.75 10.11
N ASN A 158 -0.48 -13.24 10.68
CA ASN A 158 0.19 -13.87 11.83
C ASN A 158 0.36 -15.38 11.63
N ASP A 159 0.98 -15.77 10.49
CA ASP A 159 1.24 -17.14 10.05
C ASP A 159 -0.01 -18.01 9.79
N ARG A 160 -1.22 -17.45 9.92
CA ARG A 160 -2.47 -18.15 9.57
C ARG A 160 -2.89 -17.75 8.16
N ARG A 161 -3.09 -18.74 7.29
CA ARG A 161 -3.55 -18.52 5.92
C ARG A 161 -4.90 -17.79 5.89
N VAL A 162 -4.98 -16.72 5.11
CA VAL A 162 -6.19 -15.93 4.91
C VAL A 162 -6.69 -16.03 3.47
N ARG A 163 -7.94 -15.68 3.27
CA ARG A 163 -8.61 -15.58 1.97
C ARG A 163 -9.61 -14.45 1.99
N VAL A 164 -9.89 -13.90 0.82
CA VAL A 164 -11.01 -12.98 0.63
C VAL A 164 -12.33 -13.65 1.01
N THR A 165 -13.36 -12.87 1.32
CA THR A 165 -14.68 -13.42 1.69
C THR A 165 -15.32 -14.18 0.51
N ARG A 166 -16.36 -14.94 0.82
CA ARG A 166 -17.20 -15.59 -0.19
C ARG A 166 -18.40 -14.73 -0.59
N ARG A 167 -18.48 -13.51 -0.08
CA ARG A 167 -19.58 -12.59 -0.38
C ARG A 167 -19.62 -12.32 -1.89
N ALA A 168 -20.83 -12.35 -2.43
CA ALA A 168 -21.05 -12.32 -3.86
C ALA A 168 -21.91 -11.15 -4.33
N LYS A 169 -22.67 -10.55 -3.40
CA LYS A 169 -23.60 -9.48 -3.70
C LYS A 169 -23.03 -8.15 -3.21
N LEU A 170 -23.18 -7.13 -4.04
CA LEU A 170 -22.66 -5.80 -3.75
C LEU A 170 -23.44 -5.11 -2.62
N ASP A 171 -24.75 -5.33 -2.53
CA ASP A 171 -25.63 -4.79 -1.49
C ASP A 171 -25.38 -5.34 -0.08
N GLU A 172 -24.66 -6.45 0.00
CA GLU A 172 -24.21 -7.04 1.27
C GLU A 172 -22.74 -6.68 1.58
N ALA A 173 -22.03 -6.03 0.65
CA ALA A 173 -20.60 -5.82 0.73
C ALA A 173 -20.21 -4.63 1.61
N MET A 174 -19.11 -4.78 2.35
CA MET A 174 -18.40 -3.69 3.01
C MET A 174 -17.20 -3.27 2.17
N ILE A 175 -17.16 -2.00 1.80
CA ILE A 175 -16.17 -1.43 0.89
C ILE A 175 -15.26 -0.46 1.65
N GLY A 176 -13.94 -0.62 1.51
CA GLY A 176 -12.94 0.37 1.90
C GLY A 176 -12.74 1.42 0.82
N THR A 177 -12.40 2.66 1.18
CA THR A 177 -12.06 3.73 0.22
C THR A 177 -11.25 4.84 0.87
N GLY A 178 -10.66 5.72 0.05
CA GLY A 178 -10.03 6.98 0.46
C GLY A 178 -10.44 8.14 -0.45
N PHE A 179 -10.21 9.37 -0.01
CA PHE A 179 -10.45 10.57 -0.81
C PHE A 179 -9.18 10.98 -1.59
N PRO A 180 -9.32 11.52 -2.82
CA PRO A 180 -8.18 11.89 -3.65
C PRO A 180 -7.52 13.21 -3.19
N TYR A 181 -7.02 13.29 -1.96
CA TYR A 181 -6.44 14.51 -1.40
C TYR A 181 -5.23 15.04 -2.17
N ARG A 182 -4.47 14.14 -2.81
CA ARG A 182 -3.33 14.49 -3.67
C ARG A 182 -3.74 14.89 -5.10
N LYS A 183 -5.03 14.70 -5.45
CA LYS A 183 -5.64 15.00 -6.77
C LYS A 183 -7.01 15.62 -6.57
N ILE A 184 -7.03 16.79 -5.96
CA ILE A 184 -8.28 17.47 -5.58
C ILE A 184 -9.14 17.88 -6.79
N ASP A 185 -8.54 18.03 -7.95
CA ASP A 185 -9.18 18.23 -9.25
C ASP A 185 -10.04 17.04 -9.70
N GLU A 186 -9.74 15.83 -9.21
CA GLU A 186 -10.54 14.62 -9.43
C GLU A 186 -11.68 14.44 -8.39
N LEU A 187 -11.85 15.38 -7.47
CA LEU A 187 -12.81 15.22 -6.37
C LEU A 187 -14.25 15.07 -6.86
N ASP A 188 -14.67 15.86 -7.84
CA ASP A 188 -16.05 15.79 -8.36
C ASP A 188 -16.34 14.43 -9.00
N ARG A 189 -15.41 13.92 -9.80
CA ARG A 189 -15.48 12.57 -10.36
C ARG A 189 -15.53 11.51 -9.27
N TYR A 190 -14.66 11.62 -8.26
CA TYR A 190 -14.66 10.72 -7.11
C TYR A 190 -16.00 10.74 -6.37
N MET A 191 -16.56 11.92 -6.09
CA MET A 191 -17.85 12.07 -5.39
C MET A 191 -19.01 11.48 -6.17
N ALA A 192 -19.00 11.57 -7.50
CA ALA A 192 -19.98 10.91 -8.35
C ALA A 192 -19.90 9.38 -8.19
N ILE A 193 -18.69 8.81 -8.26
CA ILE A 193 -18.44 7.38 -8.04
C ILE A 193 -18.86 6.97 -6.62
N PHE A 194 -18.41 7.72 -5.61
CA PHE A 194 -18.72 7.45 -4.21
C PHE A 194 -20.24 7.39 -3.97
N LYS A 195 -20.99 8.33 -4.54
CA LYS A 195 -22.47 8.32 -4.48
C LYS A 195 -23.07 7.05 -5.08
N LEU A 196 -22.63 6.65 -6.28
CA LEU A 196 -23.11 5.43 -6.94
C LEU A 196 -22.78 4.17 -6.11
N VAL A 197 -21.57 4.08 -5.61
CA VAL A 197 -21.14 2.94 -4.77
C VAL A 197 -21.94 2.90 -3.47
N THR A 198 -22.10 4.05 -2.79
CA THR A 198 -22.89 4.13 -1.54
C THR A 198 -24.32 3.65 -1.71
N GLN A 199 -24.96 3.94 -2.85
CA GLN A 199 -26.34 3.54 -3.15
C GLN A 199 -26.50 2.03 -3.42
N ARG A 200 -25.40 1.31 -3.68
CA ARG A 200 -25.42 -0.10 -4.13
C ARG A 200 -24.75 -1.05 -3.17
N THR A 201 -24.12 -0.55 -2.10
CA THR A 201 -23.33 -1.37 -1.16
C THR A 201 -23.92 -1.37 0.23
N GLY A 202 -23.62 -2.40 1.02
CA GLY A 202 -24.10 -2.53 2.40
C GLY A 202 -23.47 -1.53 3.36
N ALA A 203 -22.18 -1.21 3.18
CA ALA A 203 -21.48 -0.23 4.00
C ALA A 203 -20.18 0.26 3.33
N ILE A 204 -19.80 1.50 3.64
CA ILE A 204 -18.50 2.06 3.26
C ILE A 204 -17.69 2.39 4.51
N ARG A 205 -16.38 2.24 4.42
CA ARG A 205 -15.39 2.65 5.42
C ARG A 205 -14.33 3.52 4.75
N ARG A 206 -13.92 4.58 5.44
CA ARG A 206 -12.83 5.46 5.01
C ARG A 206 -11.83 5.62 6.16
N PRO A 207 -11.00 4.59 6.45
CA PRO A 207 -10.11 4.62 7.61
C PRO A 207 -8.84 5.46 7.39
N GLY A 208 -8.32 5.54 6.16
CA GLY A 208 -7.22 6.41 5.78
C GLY A 208 -5.82 5.80 5.89
N ALA A 209 -5.70 4.50 5.62
CA ALA A 209 -4.45 3.77 5.44
C ALA A 209 -4.68 2.72 4.34
N ALA A 210 -4.30 3.05 3.10
CA ALA A 210 -4.69 2.28 1.92
C ALA A 210 -4.06 0.88 1.88
N ALA A 211 -2.80 0.73 2.30
CA ALA A 211 -2.15 -0.57 2.37
C ALA A 211 -2.83 -1.49 3.39
N LEU A 212 -3.29 -0.93 4.51
CA LEU A 212 -4.03 -1.69 5.52
C LEU A 212 -5.43 -2.06 5.03
N ASP A 213 -6.10 -1.17 4.30
CA ASP A 213 -7.42 -1.43 3.71
C ASP A 213 -7.35 -2.58 2.68
N LEU A 214 -6.31 -2.62 1.84
CA LEU A 214 -6.04 -3.75 0.93
C LEU A 214 -5.75 -5.05 1.68
N ALA A 215 -4.99 -4.99 2.78
CA ALA A 215 -4.76 -6.15 3.65
C ALA A 215 -6.07 -6.64 4.29
N TYR A 216 -7.00 -5.74 4.60
CA TYR A 216 -8.33 -6.08 5.11
C TYR A 216 -9.22 -6.74 4.05
N VAL A 217 -9.07 -6.37 2.77
CA VAL A 217 -9.69 -7.14 1.67
C VAL A 217 -9.12 -8.56 1.63
N ALA A 218 -7.79 -8.69 1.68
CA ALA A 218 -7.12 -9.99 1.60
C ALA A 218 -7.53 -10.95 2.74
N CYS A 219 -7.76 -10.44 3.95
CA CYS A 219 -8.18 -11.27 5.09
C CYS A 219 -9.70 -11.37 5.28
N GLY A 220 -10.50 -10.75 4.40
CA GLY A 220 -11.95 -10.85 4.41
C GLY A 220 -12.66 -9.95 5.43
N ARG A 221 -12.00 -8.92 5.95
CA ARG A 221 -12.64 -7.86 6.74
C ARG A 221 -13.43 -6.90 5.87
N TYR A 222 -12.90 -6.60 4.66
CA TYR A 222 -13.60 -5.89 3.58
C TYR A 222 -13.88 -6.85 2.43
N ASP A 223 -14.91 -6.55 1.66
CA ASP A 223 -15.25 -7.31 0.46
C ASP A 223 -14.66 -6.69 -0.80
N ALA A 224 -14.41 -5.38 -0.76
CA ALA A 224 -13.71 -4.66 -1.80
C ALA A 224 -13.09 -3.36 -1.27
N PHE A 225 -12.30 -2.72 -2.13
CA PHE A 225 -11.66 -1.43 -1.92
C PHE A 225 -11.59 -0.69 -3.25
N PHE A 226 -11.69 0.65 -3.22
CA PHE A 226 -11.37 1.51 -4.36
C PHE A 226 -10.82 2.84 -3.88
N GLU A 227 -9.82 3.37 -4.56
CA GLU A 227 -9.24 4.69 -4.25
C GLU A 227 -8.54 5.27 -5.48
N MET A 228 -8.40 6.62 -5.50
CA MET A 228 -7.71 7.38 -6.53
C MET A 228 -6.54 8.17 -5.93
N GLY A 229 -5.47 8.35 -6.70
CA GLY A 229 -4.33 9.17 -6.31
C GLY A 229 -3.32 8.47 -5.40
N LEU A 230 -3.33 7.13 -5.35
CA LEU A 230 -2.37 6.32 -4.61
C LEU A 230 -1.00 6.26 -5.29
N SER A 231 0.01 5.91 -4.52
CA SER A 231 1.39 5.72 -4.95
C SER A 231 1.76 4.24 -4.96
N PRO A 232 2.84 3.83 -5.62
CA PRO A 232 3.27 2.42 -5.65
C PRO A 232 3.46 1.80 -4.27
N TRP A 233 3.92 2.55 -3.29
CA TRP A 233 4.18 2.08 -1.93
C TRP A 233 2.88 1.83 -1.14
N ASP A 234 1.81 2.58 -1.41
CA ASP A 234 0.48 2.37 -0.84
C ASP A 234 -0.14 1.04 -1.35
N VAL A 235 0.23 0.62 -2.57
CA VAL A 235 -0.51 -0.41 -3.33
C VAL A 235 0.24 -1.75 -3.47
N ALA A 236 1.55 -1.73 -3.72
CA ALA A 236 2.29 -2.91 -4.19
C ALA A 236 2.16 -4.12 -3.25
N ALA A 237 2.31 -3.93 -1.94
CA ALA A 237 2.18 -5.02 -0.98
C ALA A 237 0.73 -5.52 -0.88
N GLY A 238 -0.23 -4.59 -0.75
CA GLY A 238 -1.65 -4.90 -0.70
C GLY A 238 -2.14 -5.66 -1.93
N ALA A 239 -1.63 -5.31 -3.12
CA ALA A 239 -1.98 -5.97 -4.38
C ALA A 239 -1.61 -7.46 -4.37
N LEU A 240 -0.41 -7.81 -3.93
CA LEU A 240 -0.02 -9.21 -3.82
C LEU A 240 -0.81 -9.94 -2.74
N LEU A 241 -1.06 -9.30 -1.58
CA LEU A 241 -1.90 -9.88 -0.53
C LEU A 241 -3.29 -10.25 -1.04
N VAL A 242 -3.97 -9.33 -1.74
CA VAL A 242 -5.30 -9.57 -2.32
C VAL A 242 -5.27 -10.71 -3.33
N THR A 243 -4.31 -10.70 -4.26
CA THR A 243 -4.19 -11.73 -5.30
C THR A 243 -3.93 -13.11 -4.69
N GLU A 244 -3.00 -13.22 -3.74
CA GLU A 244 -2.65 -14.48 -3.07
C GLU A 244 -3.75 -14.99 -2.13
N ALA A 245 -4.63 -14.08 -1.69
CA ALA A 245 -5.84 -14.45 -0.95
C ALA A 245 -7.01 -14.91 -1.84
N GLY A 246 -6.84 -14.87 -3.17
CA GLY A 246 -7.86 -15.26 -4.17
C GLY A 246 -8.83 -14.13 -4.54
N GLY A 247 -8.47 -12.88 -4.27
CA GLY A 247 -9.16 -11.68 -4.76
C GLY A 247 -8.69 -11.26 -6.15
N LEU A 248 -9.33 -10.21 -6.67
CA LEU A 248 -8.94 -9.52 -7.89
C LEU A 248 -8.53 -8.09 -7.55
N ILE A 249 -7.60 -7.55 -8.32
CA ILE A 249 -7.16 -6.16 -8.23
C ILE A 249 -6.83 -5.63 -9.62
N GLY A 250 -7.11 -4.37 -9.86
CA GLY A 250 -6.84 -3.65 -11.11
C GLY A 250 -7.04 -2.16 -10.93
N ASP A 251 -6.92 -1.40 -12.01
CA ASP A 251 -7.41 -0.01 -12.07
C ASP A 251 -8.95 0.02 -12.21
N PHE A 252 -9.56 1.19 -12.35
CA PHE A 252 -11.01 1.31 -12.53
C PHE A 252 -11.52 0.74 -13.84
N SER A 253 -10.64 0.45 -14.80
CA SER A 253 -10.95 -0.29 -16.02
C SER A 253 -10.84 -1.81 -15.84
N GLY A 254 -10.27 -2.26 -14.74
CA GLY A 254 -9.96 -3.66 -14.46
C GLY A 254 -8.64 -4.12 -15.07
N ASP A 255 -7.83 -3.19 -15.59
CA ASP A 255 -6.53 -3.46 -16.18
C ASP A 255 -5.42 -3.52 -15.11
N ALA A 256 -4.27 -4.10 -15.46
CA ALA A 256 -3.18 -4.38 -14.54
C ALA A 256 -2.29 -3.15 -14.19
N ASN A 257 -2.78 -1.92 -14.39
CA ASN A 257 -2.00 -0.69 -14.19
C ASN A 257 -2.09 -0.12 -12.75
N HIS A 258 -2.59 -0.87 -11.79
CA HIS A 258 -2.91 -0.41 -10.44
C HIS A 258 -1.69 -0.03 -9.57
N VAL A 259 -0.49 -0.58 -9.83
CA VAL A 259 0.70 -0.28 -8.99
C VAL A 259 1.31 1.08 -9.34
N PHE A 260 1.42 1.40 -10.62
CA PHE A 260 2.02 2.66 -11.09
C PHE A 260 0.98 3.63 -11.69
N GLY A 261 -0.29 3.22 -11.74
CA GLY A 261 -1.42 4.06 -12.11
C GLY A 261 -1.94 4.88 -10.92
N ASP A 262 -2.99 5.63 -11.21
CA ASP A 262 -3.61 6.52 -10.22
C ASP A 262 -4.86 5.92 -9.57
N GLU A 263 -5.36 4.82 -10.09
CA GLU A 263 -6.64 4.22 -9.71
C GLU A 263 -6.44 2.78 -9.25
N VAL A 264 -7.08 2.43 -8.15
CA VAL A 264 -7.01 1.07 -7.59
C VAL A 264 -8.41 0.60 -7.23
N ALA A 265 -8.77 -0.58 -7.71
CA ALA A 265 -9.95 -1.33 -7.29
C ALA A 265 -9.53 -2.76 -6.93
N ALA A 266 -10.01 -3.26 -5.80
CA ALA A 266 -9.74 -4.61 -5.34
C ALA A 266 -10.99 -5.24 -4.73
N GLY A 267 -11.08 -6.57 -4.71
CA GLY A 267 -12.21 -7.22 -4.03
C GLY A 267 -12.31 -8.71 -4.27
N THR A 268 -13.34 -9.31 -3.67
CA THR A 268 -13.71 -10.69 -4.02
C THR A 268 -14.11 -10.74 -5.51
N PRO A 269 -13.91 -11.86 -6.21
CA PRO A 269 -14.11 -11.89 -7.67
C PRO A 269 -15.49 -11.39 -8.12
N LYS A 270 -16.57 -11.74 -7.41
CA LYS A 270 -17.94 -11.34 -7.77
C LYS A 270 -18.23 -9.88 -7.40
N VAL A 271 -17.77 -9.43 -6.24
CA VAL A 271 -17.96 -8.03 -5.81
C VAL A 271 -17.12 -7.10 -6.68
N PHE A 272 -15.86 -7.47 -7.00
CA PHE A 272 -15.01 -6.74 -7.92
C PHE A 272 -15.68 -6.53 -9.29
N ALA A 273 -16.19 -7.63 -9.88
CA ALA A 273 -16.87 -7.56 -11.17
C ALA A 273 -18.13 -6.67 -11.13
N ALA A 274 -18.87 -6.65 -10.01
CA ALA A 274 -20.03 -5.80 -9.83
C ALA A 274 -19.70 -4.34 -9.51
N LEU A 275 -18.52 -4.08 -8.92
CA LEU A 275 -18.04 -2.74 -8.56
C LEU A 275 -17.50 -1.99 -9.80
N LEU A 276 -16.72 -2.64 -10.67
CA LEU A 276 -16.07 -2.00 -11.82
C LEU A 276 -16.99 -1.14 -12.70
N PRO A 277 -18.23 -1.55 -13.06
CA PRO A 277 -19.13 -0.70 -13.84
C PRO A 277 -19.49 0.63 -13.14
N LEU A 278 -19.52 0.66 -11.79
CA LEU A 278 -19.77 1.86 -11.02
C LEU A 278 -18.57 2.82 -11.02
N LEU A 279 -17.35 2.27 -11.04
CA LEU A 279 -16.10 3.04 -11.07
C LEU A 279 -15.83 3.67 -12.45
N LYS A 280 -16.29 3.04 -13.53
CA LYS A 280 -16.19 3.53 -14.91
C LYS A 280 -17.17 4.63 -15.26
N ALA A 281 -18.18 4.85 -14.42
CA ALA A 281 -19.22 5.84 -14.73
C ALA A 281 -18.59 7.23 -14.87
N ARG A 282 -18.61 7.77 -16.09
CA ARG A 282 -18.33 9.17 -16.39
C ARG A 282 -19.67 9.91 -16.39
N GLN A 283 -19.74 10.99 -15.65
CA GLN A 283 -20.85 11.93 -15.82
C GLN A 283 -20.68 12.71 -17.12
#